data_1abc5eaa751fa6298dc317a595569d1d
#
_entry.id   1abc5eaa751fa6298dc317a595569d1d
#
_cell.length_a   1.000
_cell.length_b   1.000
_cell.length_c   1.000
_cell.angle_alpha   90.00
_cell.angle_beta   90.00
_cell.angle_gamma   90.00
#
_symmetry.space_group_name_H-M   'P 1'
#
loop_
_entity.id
_entity.type
_entity.pdbx_description
1 polymer ?
#
loop_
_entity_poly.entity_id
_entity_poly.type
_entity_poly.pdbx_seq_one_letter_code
_entity_poly.pdbx_strand_id
1 'polypeptide(L)'
;MVTAVLLWITGFLIVCCVLLFARMSYEARLHAVTHSEVMMEGLPEAFDGCSIFFISDIHKRKLSNKYLQEFQGKADWVILGGDMMEKNVPLERVKENLEILSGVGQVYAVYGNHDLKADPEGLAQVLRDTGGILLRDQNIRLVRDGEEVCLTGVDQPLTKRDGYPDLPDLPDSDTKACRIVVVHDPAWIRFAPNKPDLILAGHTHGGQIRLPFFGAVRLNAFYRKYDCGWFRWYQPQSAVKLPQMLISRGFGNRRVALRLCCPAEMHLIRLKKGTADKLK
;
A
#
# COMPACT_ATOMS: atom_id res chain seq x y z
N MET A 1 14.96 -29.90 -44.46
CA MET A 1 15.77 -29.58 -43.28
C MET A 1 15.39 -28.21 -42.63
N VAL A 2 15.40 -27.11 -43.39
CA VAL A 2 15.06 -25.75 -42.90
C VAL A 2 13.63 -25.66 -42.33
N THR A 3 12.64 -26.23 -43.01
CA THR A 3 11.24 -26.24 -42.55
C THR A 3 11.06 -26.95 -41.21
N ALA A 4 11.73 -28.06 -40.98
CA ALA A 4 11.67 -28.78 -39.71
C ALA A 4 12.30 -27.97 -38.58
N VAL A 5 13.43 -27.33 -38.84
CA VAL A 5 14.10 -26.44 -37.84
C VAL A 5 13.19 -25.26 -37.49
N LEU A 6 12.57 -24.62 -38.47
CA LEU A 6 11.62 -23.51 -38.22
C LEU A 6 10.41 -23.97 -37.39
N LEU A 7 9.85 -25.15 -37.66
CA LEU A 7 8.75 -25.70 -36.86
C LEU A 7 9.17 -25.94 -35.39
N TRP A 8 10.37 -26.49 -35.17
CA TRP A 8 10.89 -26.67 -33.81
C TRP A 8 11.12 -25.34 -33.08
N ILE A 9 11.69 -24.33 -33.75
CA ILE A 9 11.87 -22.99 -33.17
C ILE A 9 10.52 -22.37 -32.83
N THR A 10 9.55 -22.45 -33.76
CA THR A 10 8.21 -21.91 -33.51
C THR A 10 7.52 -22.62 -32.35
N GLY A 11 7.59 -23.94 -32.30
CA GLY A 11 7.05 -24.73 -31.20
C GLY A 11 7.69 -24.36 -29.85
N PHE A 12 9.01 -24.22 -29.83
CA PHE A 12 9.74 -23.80 -28.62
C PHE A 12 9.30 -22.40 -28.17
N LEU A 13 9.19 -21.42 -29.07
CA LEU A 13 8.76 -20.06 -28.75
C LEU A 13 7.32 -20.05 -28.20
N ILE A 14 6.42 -20.84 -28.78
CA ILE A 14 5.03 -20.96 -28.26
C ILE A 14 5.06 -21.48 -26.83
N VAL A 15 5.83 -22.54 -26.54
CA VAL A 15 5.94 -23.08 -25.19
C VAL A 15 6.49 -22.03 -24.21
N CYS A 16 7.53 -21.30 -24.59
CA CYS A 16 8.08 -20.21 -23.78
C CYS A 16 7.03 -19.12 -23.50
N CYS A 17 6.27 -18.70 -24.51
CA CYS A 17 5.20 -17.71 -24.34
C CYS A 17 4.10 -18.21 -23.38
N VAL A 18 3.68 -19.46 -23.50
CA VAL A 18 2.67 -20.06 -22.62
C VAL A 18 3.18 -20.12 -21.17
N LEU A 19 4.41 -20.55 -20.96
CA LEU A 19 5.00 -20.60 -19.62
C LEU A 19 5.15 -19.21 -19.01
N LEU A 20 5.59 -18.23 -19.79
CA LEU A 20 5.67 -16.83 -19.35
C LEU A 20 4.28 -16.30 -18.98
N PHE A 21 3.28 -16.51 -19.80
CA PHE A 21 1.90 -16.10 -19.52
C PHE A 21 1.36 -16.77 -18.25
N ALA A 22 1.59 -18.07 -18.08
CA ALA A 22 1.21 -18.81 -16.88
C ALA A 22 1.89 -18.22 -15.63
N ARG A 23 3.18 -17.92 -15.71
CA ARG A 23 3.95 -17.27 -14.64
C ARG A 23 3.38 -15.90 -14.29
N MET A 24 3.15 -15.07 -15.29
CA MET A 24 2.58 -13.73 -15.12
C MET A 24 1.17 -13.79 -14.50
N SER A 25 0.37 -14.73 -14.92
CA SER A 25 -0.98 -14.98 -14.41
C SER A 25 -0.97 -15.47 -12.96
N TYR A 26 -0.01 -16.29 -12.61
CA TYR A 26 0.22 -16.78 -11.24
C TYR A 26 0.61 -15.63 -10.30
N GLU A 27 1.63 -14.85 -10.64
CA GLU A 27 2.07 -13.71 -9.83
C GLU A 27 0.95 -12.69 -9.57
N ALA A 28 0.09 -12.46 -10.58
CA ALA A 28 -1.04 -11.55 -10.48
C ALA A 28 -2.13 -12.02 -9.51
N ARG A 29 -2.18 -13.31 -9.18
CA ARG A 29 -3.19 -13.92 -8.30
C ARG A 29 -2.68 -14.28 -6.93
N LEU A 30 -1.41 -14.03 -6.63
CA LEU A 30 -0.82 -14.32 -5.32
C LEU A 30 -1.55 -13.56 -4.20
N HIS A 31 -1.57 -14.19 -3.03
CA HIS A 31 -2.08 -13.62 -1.77
C HIS A 31 -0.90 -13.55 -0.77
N ALA A 32 0.27 -13.13 -1.25
CA ALA A 32 1.45 -13.07 -0.42
C ALA A 32 1.31 -11.99 0.65
N VAL A 33 1.56 -12.34 1.89
CA VAL A 33 1.73 -11.40 3.00
C VAL A 33 3.21 -11.32 3.32
N THR A 34 3.78 -10.14 3.16
CA THR A 34 5.17 -9.87 3.53
C THR A 34 5.22 -9.44 5.00
N HIS A 35 6.18 -9.97 5.75
CA HIS A 35 6.40 -9.61 7.14
C HIS A 35 7.61 -8.67 7.22
N SER A 36 7.45 -7.57 7.95
CA SER A 36 8.54 -6.61 8.17
C SER A 36 8.46 -6.00 9.56
N GLU A 37 9.62 -5.57 10.06
CA GLU A 37 9.71 -4.75 11.26
C GLU A 37 10.21 -3.36 10.88
N VAL A 38 9.60 -2.33 11.46
CA VAL A 38 10.00 -0.95 11.25
C VAL A 38 10.42 -0.32 12.57
N MET A 39 11.67 0.14 12.60
CA MET A 39 12.23 0.80 13.78
C MET A 39 11.87 2.29 13.75
N MET A 40 11.18 2.77 14.77
CA MET A 40 10.75 4.17 14.89
C MET A 40 11.24 4.73 16.23
N GLU A 41 12.10 5.76 16.18
CA GLU A 41 12.69 6.32 17.40
C GLU A 41 11.67 7.07 18.23
N GLY A 42 10.73 7.77 17.58
CA GLY A 42 9.65 8.49 18.24
C GLY A 42 8.50 7.60 18.73
N LEU A 43 8.56 6.27 18.52
CA LEU A 43 7.47 5.37 18.91
C LEU A 43 7.35 5.32 20.44
N PRO A 44 6.16 5.60 21.01
CA PRO A 44 5.91 5.41 22.44
C PRO A 44 6.04 3.94 22.85
N GLU A 45 6.37 3.67 24.10
CA GLU A 45 6.64 2.32 24.62
C GLU A 45 5.42 1.41 24.49
N ALA A 46 4.23 1.92 24.77
CA ALA A 46 2.98 1.18 24.66
C ALA A 46 2.70 0.65 23.26
N PHE A 47 3.34 1.19 22.24
CA PHE A 47 3.18 0.79 20.83
C PHE A 47 4.31 -0.11 20.32
N ASP A 48 5.33 -0.41 21.16
CA ASP A 48 6.35 -1.38 20.76
C ASP A 48 5.73 -2.77 20.58
N GLY A 49 5.92 -3.33 19.40
CA GLY A 49 5.33 -4.62 19.02
C GLY A 49 3.93 -4.54 18.41
N CYS A 50 3.27 -3.37 18.37
CA CYS A 50 2.02 -3.18 17.63
C CYS A 50 2.18 -3.55 16.16
N SER A 51 1.11 -4.04 15.55
CA SER A 51 1.11 -4.56 14.20
C SER A 51 0.09 -3.86 13.30
N ILE A 52 0.53 -3.51 12.09
CA ILE A 52 -0.28 -2.95 11.02
C ILE A 52 -0.41 -4.00 9.91
N PHE A 53 -1.65 -4.34 9.54
CA PHE A 53 -1.91 -5.06 8.31
C PHE A 53 -2.19 -4.03 7.21
N PHE A 54 -1.25 -3.87 6.28
CA PHE A 54 -1.33 -2.88 5.20
C PHE A 54 -1.66 -3.54 3.86
N ILE A 55 -2.69 -3.03 3.20
CA ILE A 55 -3.11 -3.46 1.85
C ILE A 55 -3.51 -2.23 1.04
N SER A 56 -3.15 -2.19 -0.24
CA SER A 56 -3.55 -1.15 -1.19
C SER A 56 -3.94 -1.73 -2.54
N ASP A 57 -4.57 -0.92 -3.36
CA ASP A 57 -4.82 -1.22 -4.77
C ASP A 57 -5.56 -2.56 -4.96
N ILE A 58 -6.66 -2.75 -4.27
CA ILE A 58 -7.48 -3.98 -4.35
C ILE A 58 -8.18 -4.07 -5.71
N HIS A 59 -8.70 -2.94 -6.22
CA HIS A 59 -9.40 -2.84 -7.51
C HIS A 59 -10.54 -3.87 -7.65
N LYS A 60 -10.42 -4.75 -8.67
CA LYS A 60 -11.43 -5.78 -8.98
C LYS A 60 -11.27 -7.07 -8.17
N ARG A 61 -10.18 -7.20 -7.42
CA ARG A 61 -9.90 -8.47 -6.75
C ARG A 61 -10.83 -8.69 -5.56
N LYS A 62 -11.19 -9.95 -5.39
CA LYS A 62 -11.88 -10.45 -4.21
C LYS A 62 -10.84 -11.02 -3.24
N LEU A 63 -10.92 -10.60 -1.99
CA LEU A 63 -10.19 -11.23 -0.90
C LEU A 63 -10.81 -12.61 -0.60
N SER A 64 -10.02 -13.50 -0.09
CA SER A 64 -10.48 -14.81 0.33
C SER A 64 -10.14 -15.03 1.80
N ASN A 65 -11.15 -15.33 2.59
CA ASN A 65 -10.99 -15.63 4.01
C ASN A 65 -9.98 -16.76 4.25
N LYS A 66 -9.90 -17.73 3.31
CA LYS A 66 -8.93 -18.82 3.39
C LYS A 66 -7.48 -18.34 3.57
N TYR A 67 -7.10 -17.24 2.88
CA TYR A 67 -5.73 -16.71 2.95
C TYR A 67 -5.51 -15.69 4.07
N LEU A 68 -6.60 -15.17 4.65
CA LEU A 68 -6.54 -14.19 5.74
C LEU A 68 -6.94 -14.77 7.09
N GLN A 69 -7.37 -16.03 7.14
CA GLN A 69 -7.80 -16.70 8.36
C GLN A 69 -6.71 -16.73 9.44
N GLU A 70 -5.46 -16.90 9.04
CA GLU A 70 -4.33 -16.88 9.96
C GLU A 70 -4.04 -15.52 10.59
N PHE A 71 -4.55 -14.43 9.96
CA PHE A 71 -4.36 -13.04 10.42
C PHE A 71 -5.55 -12.50 11.22
N GLN A 72 -6.63 -13.26 11.36
CA GLN A 72 -7.83 -12.82 12.09
C GLN A 72 -7.48 -12.48 13.54
N GLY A 73 -7.82 -11.24 13.96
CA GLY A 73 -7.54 -10.71 15.29
C GLY A 73 -6.04 -10.50 15.61
N LYS A 74 -5.14 -10.52 14.61
CA LYS A 74 -3.70 -10.44 14.84
C LYS A 74 -3.07 -9.10 14.50
N ALA A 75 -3.81 -8.19 13.90
CA ALA A 75 -3.35 -6.83 13.67
C ALA A 75 -4.07 -5.86 14.59
N ASP A 76 -3.33 -4.92 15.18
CA ASP A 76 -3.92 -3.83 15.93
C ASP A 76 -4.73 -2.93 14.99
N TRP A 77 -4.20 -2.70 13.79
CA TRP A 77 -4.85 -1.90 12.76
C TRP A 77 -4.71 -2.51 11.37
N VAL A 78 -5.79 -2.40 10.59
CA VAL A 78 -5.77 -2.63 9.15
C VAL A 78 -5.77 -1.27 8.46
N ILE A 79 -4.78 -1.03 7.61
CA ILE A 79 -4.67 0.23 6.87
C ILE A 79 -4.85 -0.04 5.37
N LEU A 80 -5.84 0.63 4.78
CA LEU A 80 -6.15 0.58 3.36
C LEU A 80 -5.54 1.79 2.65
N GLY A 81 -4.54 1.55 1.82
CA GLY A 81 -3.78 2.58 1.11
C GLY A 81 -4.44 3.08 -0.18
N GLY A 82 -5.77 3.03 -0.28
CA GLY A 82 -6.53 3.50 -1.44
C GLY A 82 -6.67 2.50 -2.57
N ASP A 83 -7.47 2.87 -3.59
CA ASP A 83 -7.87 2.05 -4.73
C ASP A 83 -8.50 0.71 -4.29
N MET A 84 -9.44 0.82 -3.33
CA MET A 84 -10.23 -0.29 -2.81
C MET A 84 -11.18 -0.84 -3.87
N MET A 85 -11.60 0.01 -4.80
CA MET A 85 -12.44 -0.33 -5.94
C MET A 85 -12.04 0.44 -7.21
N GLU A 86 -12.64 0.09 -8.32
CA GLU A 86 -12.62 0.86 -9.57
C GLU A 86 -14.00 0.80 -10.24
N LYS A 87 -14.18 1.55 -11.33
CA LYS A 87 -15.46 1.54 -12.09
C LYS A 87 -15.93 0.12 -12.39
N ASN A 88 -17.23 -0.09 -12.25
CA ASN A 88 -17.93 -1.37 -12.48
C ASN A 88 -17.61 -2.48 -11.45
N VAL A 89 -17.00 -2.15 -10.31
CA VAL A 89 -16.92 -3.07 -9.17
C VAL A 89 -18.18 -2.89 -8.34
N PRO A 90 -18.97 -3.96 -8.09
CA PRO A 90 -20.14 -3.86 -7.22
C PRO A 90 -19.74 -3.54 -5.78
N LEU A 91 -20.49 -2.65 -5.11
CA LEU A 91 -20.28 -2.31 -3.70
C LEU A 91 -20.35 -3.54 -2.78
N GLU A 92 -21.17 -4.52 -3.15
CA GLU A 92 -21.24 -5.80 -2.41
C GLU A 92 -19.89 -6.53 -2.34
N ARG A 93 -19.11 -6.51 -3.43
CA ARG A 93 -17.74 -7.07 -3.41
C ARG A 93 -16.81 -6.29 -2.50
N VAL A 94 -16.94 -4.97 -2.48
CA VAL A 94 -16.18 -4.10 -1.59
C VAL A 94 -16.54 -4.42 -0.14
N LYS A 95 -17.82 -4.57 0.15
CA LYS A 95 -18.33 -4.95 1.47
C LYS A 95 -17.78 -6.30 1.92
N GLU A 96 -17.85 -7.34 1.08
CA GLU A 96 -17.26 -8.65 1.37
C GLU A 96 -15.75 -8.55 1.70
N ASN A 97 -15.01 -7.74 0.94
CA ASN A 97 -13.59 -7.51 1.21
C ASN A 97 -13.35 -6.81 2.56
N LEU A 98 -14.16 -5.80 2.87
CA LEU A 98 -14.03 -5.04 4.12
C LEU A 98 -14.45 -5.87 5.33
N GLU A 99 -15.48 -6.72 5.23
CA GLU A 99 -15.88 -7.65 6.28
C GLU A 99 -14.76 -8.64 6.62
N ILE A 100 -14.04 -9.15 5.62
CA ILE A 100 -12.86 -10.01 5.85
C ILE A 100 -11.75 -9.23 6.56
N LEU A 101 -11.51 -8.00 6.14
CA LEU A 101 -10.43 -7.16 6.69
C LEU A 101 -10.76 -6.66 8.10
N SER A 102 -12.02 -6.36 8.41
CA SER A 102 -12.45 -5.98 9.76
C SER A 102 -12.27 -7.10 10.78
N GLY A 103 -12.29 -8.35 10.33
CA GLY A 103 -11.93 -9.49 11.17
C GLY A 103 -10.42 -9.56 11.50
N VAL A 104 -9.55 -8.94 10.69
CA VAL A 104 -8.10 -8.89 10.95
C VAL A 104 -7.76 -7.86 12.02
N GLY A 105 -8.42 -6.69 12.00
CA GLY A 105 -8.23 -5.60 12.95
C GLY A 105 -9.08 -4.38 12.62
N GLN A 106 -8.97 -3.30 13.43
CA GLN A 106 -9.67 -2.04 13.16
C GLN A 106 -9.24 -1.43 11.82
N VAL A 107 -10.19 -1.17 10.93
CA VAL A 107 -9.92 -0.69 9.58
C VAL A 107 -9.87 0.83 9.51
N TYR A 108 -8.79 1.35 8.93
CA TYR A 108 -8.61 2.75 8.52
C TYR A 108 -8.30 2.80 7.03
N ALA A 109 -8.86 3.74 6.30
CA ALA A 109 -8.72 3.83 4.85
C ALA A 109 -8.47 5.27 4.39
N VAL A 110 -7.76 5.42 3.27
CA VAL A 110 -7.72 6.64 2.47
C VAL A 110 -8.27 6.34 1.07
N TYR A 111 -8.77 7.35 0.37
CA TYR A 111 -9.11 7.17 -1.04
C TYR A 111 -7.88 7.04 -1.93
N GLY A 112 -8.02 6.22 -2.97
CA GLY A 112 -7.17 6.25 -4.14
C GLY A 112 -7.85 6.94 -5.32
N ASN A 113 -7.11 7.14 -6.39
CA ASN A 113 -7.62 7.84 -7.57
C ASN A 113 -8.69 7.05 -8.34
N HIS A 114 -8.77 5.74 -8.18
CA HIS A 114 -9.84 4.93 -8.77
C HIS A 114 -11.11 4.96 -7.94
N ASP A 115 -11.02 5.01 -6.62
CA ASP A 115 -12.16 5.15 -5.71
C ASP A 115 -12.96 6.42 -6.03
N LEU A 116 -12.24 7.56 -6.16
CA LEU A 116 -12.85 8.86 -6.48
C LEU A 116 -13.52 8.90 -7.86
N LYS A 117 -13.12 8.05 -8.79
CA LYS A 117 -13.70 7.95 -10.14
C LYS A 117 -14.80 6.91 -10.24
N ALA A 118 -14.95 6.06 -9.26
CA ALA A 118 -15.95 5.01 -9.21
C ALA A 118 -17.22 5.51 -8.49
N ASP A 119 -17.32 5.21 -7.21
CA ASP A 119 -18.41 5.62 -6.33
C ASP A 119 -17.87 5.93 -4.92
N PRO A 120 -17.30 7.12 -4.70
CA PRO A 120 -16.70 7.48 -3.41
C PRO A 120 -17.72 7.53 -2.26
N GLU A 121 -18.95 7.94 -2.54
CA GLU A 121 -19.98 8.03 -1.51
C GLU A 121 -20.47 6.65 -1.08
N GLY A 122 -20.74 5.77 -2.04
CA GLY A 122 -21.10 4.38 -1.78
C GLY A 122 -19.98 3.64 -1.04
N LEU A 123 -18.72 3.85 -1.43
CA LEU A 123 -17.56 3.28 -0.73
C LEU A 123 -17.45 3.77 0.72
N ALA A 124 -17.64 5.09 0.95
CA ALA A 124 -17.64 5.65 2.30
C ALA A 124 -18.77 5.07 3.16
N GLN A 125 -19.94 4.83 2.58
CA GLN A 125 -21.04 4.20 3.29
C GLN A 125 -20.69 2.75 3.67
N VAL A 126 -20.20 1.96 2.73
CA VAL A 126 -19.81 0.56 2.98
C VAL A 126 -18.70 0.47 4.04
N LEU A 127 -17.74 1.39 4.03
CA LEU A 127 -16.71 1.48 5.08
C LEU A 127 -17.34 1.68 6.46
N ARG A 128 -18.26 2.65 6.60
CA ARG A 128 -18.96 2.90 7.87
C ARG A 128 -19.77 1.68 8.31
N ASP A 129 -20.49 1.05 7.40
CA ASP A 129 -21.36 -0.10 7.70
C ASP A 129 -20.55 -1.33 8.18
N THR A 130 -19.29 -1.42 7.78
CA THR A 130 -18.36 -2.48 8.20
C THR A 130 -17.45 -2.07 9.37
N GLY A 131 -17.72 -0.90 10.01
CA GLY A 131 -16.96 -0.40 11.15
C GLY A 131 -15.60 0.23 10.77
N GLY A 132 -15.35 0.44 9.49
CA GLY A 132 -14.13 1.10 9.01
C GLY A 132 -14.22 2.63 9.11
N ILE A 133 -13.07 3.27 9.19
CA ILE A 133 -12.93 4.74 9.31
C ILE A 133 -12.20 5.25 8.07
N LEU A 134 -12.86 6.14 7.32
CA LEU A 134 -12.27 6.82 6.19
C LEU A 134 -11.59 8.11 6.65
N LEU A 135 -10.30 8.24 6.33
CA LEU A 135 -9.49 9.41 6.65
C LEU A 135 -9.39 10.33 5.43
N ARG A 136 -9.79 11.58 5.61
CA ARG A 136 -9.76 12.61 4.55
C ARG A 136 -9.12 13.87 5.10
N ASP A 137 -7.83 14.03 4.88
CA ASP A 137 -7.01 15.14 5.38
C ASP A 137 -7.22 15.37 6.90
N GLN A 138 -7.17 14.27 7.64
CA GLN A 138 -7.43 14.30 9.08
C GLN A 138 -6.50 13.42 9.87
N ASN A 139 -6.34 13.76 11.15
CA ASN A 139 -5.60 13.01 12.13
C ASN A 139 -6.55 12.21 13.02
N ILE A 140 -6.12 10.99 13.37
CA ILE A 140 -6.71 10.21 14.46
C ILE A 140 -5.63 9.93 15.49
N ARG A 141 -5.97 10.13 16.77
CA ARG A 141 -5.14 9.71 17.89
C ARG A 141 -5.42 8.25 18.19
N LEU A 142 -4.42 7.41 18.03
CA LEU A 142 -4.44 6.03 18.49
C LEU A 142 -3.88 6.02 19.89
N VAL A 143 -4.69 5.63 20.88
CA VAL A 143 -4.34 5.70 22.29
C VAL A 143 -4.14 4.28 22.82
N ARG A 144 -3.04 4.05 23.55
CA ARG A 144 -2.75 2.80 24.24
C ARG A 144 -1.98 3.09 25.52
N ASP A 145 -2.47 2.59 26.65
CA ASP A 145 -1.86 2.77 27.98
C ASP A 145 -1.52 4.23 28.33
N GLY A 146 -2.33 5.18 27.85
CA GLY A 146 -2.15 6.62 28.05
C GLY A 146 -1.13 7.29 27.12
N GLU A 147 -0.45 6.54 26.26
CA GLU A 147 0.42 7.06 25.21
C GLU A 147 -0.32 7.16 23.87
N GLU A 148 0.17 8.00 22.97
CA GLU A 148 -0.50 8.32 21.70
C GLU A 148 0.41 8.20 20.49
N VAL A 149 -0.14 7.67 19.40
CA VAL A 149 0.41 7.74 18.04
C VAL A 149 -0.60 8.45 17.14
N CYS A 150 -0.13 9.38 16.32
CA CYS A 150 -0.97 10.08 15.37
C CYS A 150 -1.02 9.32 14.04
N LEU A 151 -2.19 8.82 13.65
CA LEU A 151 -2.46 8.29 12.31
C LEU A 151 -3.09 9.39 11.46
N THR A 152 -2.41 9.78 10.39
CA THR A 152 -2.87 10.80 9.44
C THR A 152 -3.23 10.17 8.11
N GLY A 153 -4.44 10.38 7.63
CA GLY A 153 -4.83 10.06 6.26
C GLY A 153 -4.81 11.30 5.39
N VAL A 154 -4.09 11.22 4.26
CA VAL A 154 -4.04 12.28 3.25
C VAL A 154 -4.96 11.91 2.10
N ASP A 155 -5.89 12.83 1.77
CA ASP A 155 -6.85 12.60 0.70
C ASP A 155 -6.17 12.66 -0.69
N GLN A 156 -6.74 11.94 -1.62
CA GLN A 156 -6.25 11.91 -2.99
C GLN A 156 -6.82 13.10 -3.76
N PRO A 157 -6.00 13.97 -4.39
CA PRO A 157 -6.53 15.06 -5.20
C PRO A 157 -7.31 14.52 -6.40
N LEU A 158 -8.43 15.16 -6.71
CA LEU A 158 -9.31 14.79 -7.83
C LEU A 158 -8.60 14.92 -9.18
N THR A 159 -7.79 15.95 -9.31
CA THR A 159 -7.00 16.20 -10.51
C THR A 159 -5.55 16.57 -10.14
N LYS A 160 -4.64 16.43 -11.12
CA LYS A 160 -3.24 16.85 -10.92
C LYS A 160 -3.07 18.37 -10.70
N ARG A 161 -4.10 19.17 -11.02
CA ARG A 161 -4.10 20.62 -10.83
C ARG A 161 -4.48 21.04 -9.42
N ASP A 162 -5.21 20.19 -8.71
CA ASP A 162 -5.67 20.50 -7.34
C ASP A 162 -4.51 20.51 -6.33
N GLY A 163 -3.37 19.93 -6.72
CA GLY A 163 -2.23 19.74 -5.81
C GLY A 163 -2.52 18.67 -4.74
N TYR A 164 -1.55 18.43 -3.88
CA TYR A 164 -1.76 17.62 -2.69
C TYR A 164 -2.06 18.54 -1.52
N PRO A 165 -3.03 18.17 -0.66
CA PRO A 165 -3.30 18.94 0.54
C PRO A 165 -2.07 18.94 1.46
N ASP A 166 -1.94 20.02 2.23
CA ASP A 166 -1.00 20.07 3.34
C ASP A 166 -1.40 19.04 4.38
N LEU A 167 -0.42 18.58 5.17
CA LEU A 167 -0.73 17.75 6.33
C LEU A 167 -1.58 18.57 7.30
N PRO A 168 -2.70 17.98 7.78
CA PRO A 168 -3.43 18.61 8.88
C PRO A 168 -2.49 18.82 10.06
N ASP A 169 -2.62 19.96 10.73
CA ASP A 169 -1.83 20.28 11.90
C ASP A 169 -1.97 19.17 12.95
N LEU A 170 -0.86 18.85 13.61
CA LEU A 170 -0.96 17.97 14.77
C LEU A 170 -1.81 18.66 15.84
N PRO A 171 -2.75 17.95 16.46
CA PRO A 171 -3.54 18.54 17.53
C PRO A 171 -2.60 19.05 18.63
N ASP A 172 -2.84 20.25 19.05
CA ASP A 172 -2.12 21.08 20.03
C ASP A 172 -0.89 20.48 20.74
N SER A 173 0.20 21.23 20.67
CA SER A 173 1.38 21.18 21.52
C SER A 173 2.44 20.11 21.29
N ASP A 174 2.22 19.04 20.54
CA ASP A 174 3.23 17.98 20.47
C ASP A 174 3.88 17.85 19.10
N THR A 175 4.85 18.72 18.82
CA THR A 175 5.80 18.57 17.68
C THR A 175 6.64 17.28 17.77
N LYS A 176 6.46 16.48 18.82
CA LYS A 176 7.16 15.21 19.09
C LYS A 176 6.27 13.97 18.95
N ALA A 177 4.97 14.12 18.67
CA ALA A 177 4.10 12.95 18.52
C ALA A 177 4.56 12.07 17.34
N CYS A 178 4.73 10.78 17.61
CA CYS A 178 5.00 9.80 16.58
C CYS A 178 3.87 9.81 15.54
N ARG A 179 4.20 10.02 14.26
CA ARG A 179 3.24 10.22 13.20
C ARG A 179 3.36 9.19 12.10
N ILE A 180 2.29 8.45 11.87
CA ILE A 180 2.14 7.53 10.74
C ILE A 180 1.23 8.20 9.70
N VAL A 181 1.72 8.34 8.47
CA VAL A 181 0.95 8.92 7.36
C VAL A 181 0.56 7.83 6.37
N VAL A 182 -0.70 7.84 6.00
CA VAL A 182 -1.24 7.01 4.91
C VAL A 182 -1.62 7.92 3.76
N VAL A 183 -1.08 7.65 2.60
CA VAL A 183 -1.37 8.38 1.36
C VAL A 183 -1.40 7.39 0.21
N HIS A 184 -2.35 7.55 -0.72
CA HIS A 184 -2.39 6.63 -1.84
C HIS A 184 -1.19 6.78 -2.78
N ASP A 185 -0.92 8.00 -3.27
CA ASP A 185 0.16 8.27 -4.22
C ASP A 185 1.45 8.72 -3.50
N PRO A 186 2.55 7.97 -3.59
CA PRO A 186 3.81 8.33 -2.93
C PRO A 186 4.42 9.65 -3.45
N ALA A 187 3.96 10.18 -4.60
CA ALA A 187 4.41 11.47 -5.09
C ALA A 187 4.10 12.64 -4.14
N TRP A 188 3.14 12.47 -3.24
CA TRP A 188 2.81 13.41 -2.17
C TRP A 188 4.05 13.82 -1.34
N ILE A 189 5.00 12.93 -1.11
CA ILE A 189 6.20 13.21 -0.28
C ILE A 189 7.02 14.41 -0.80
N ARG A 190 6.87 14.77 -2.07
CA ARG A 190 7.53 15.95 -2.68
C ARG A 190 7.00 17.26 -2.11
N PHE A 191 5.83 17.25 -1.52
CA PHE A 191 5.10 18.41 -1.01
C PHE A 191 4.95 18.38 0.51
N ALA A 192 5.35 17.28 1.16
CA ALA A 192 5.21 17.11 2.60
C ALA A 192 6.05 18.14 3.38
N PRO A 193 5.43 19.11 4.09
CA PRO A 193 6.13 20.14 4.82
C PRO A 193 6.80 19.61 6.09
N ASN A 194 6.15 18.67 6.76
CA ASN A 194 6.60 18.02 7.99
C ASN A 194 6.90 16.54 7.74
N LYS A 195 7.90 16.01 8.46
CA LYS A 195 8.36 14.64 8.26
C LYS A 195 7.62 13.70 9.19
N PRO A 196 6.76 12.79 8.66
CA PRO A 196 6.24 11.70 9.46
C PRO A 196 7.34 10.69 9.80
N ASP A 197 7.12 9.86 10.80
CA ASP A 197 8.03 8.77 11.17
C ASP A 197 7.89 7.58 10.22
N LEU A 198 6.66 7.32 9.75
CA LEU A 198 6.32 6.26 8.83
C LEU A 198 5.34 6.76 7.77
N ILE A 199 5.56 6.38 6.51
CA ILE A 199 4.63 6.62 5.39
C ILE A 199 4.24 5.28 4.78
N LEU A 200 2.94 5.07 4.57
CA LEU A 200 2.39 3.91 3.87
C LEU A 200 1.70 4.38 2.58
N ALA A 201 2.14 3.85 1.44
CA ALA A 201 1.63 4.26 0.12
C ALA A 201 1.41 3.07 -0.82
N GLY A 202 0.57 3.27 -1.84
CA GLY A 202 0.28 2.33 -2.92
C GLY A 202 0.54 2.93 -4.31
N HIS A 203 -0.49 2.87 -5.20
CA HIS A 203 -0.61 3.54 -6.49
C HIS A 203 0.29 3.04 -7.62
N THR A 204 1.53 2.71 -7.36
CA THR A 204 2.54 2.40 -8.39
C THR A 204 2.36 1.01 -8.99
N HIS A 205 1.74 0.09 -8.25
CA HIS A 205 1.73 -1.36 -8.52
C HIS A 205 3.13 -1.95 -8.73
N GLY A 206 4.19 -1.27 -8.29
CA GLY A 206 5.58 -1.63 -8.62
C GLY A 206 5.87 -1.63 -10.12
N GLY A 207 5.00 -0.96 -10.93
CA GLY A 207 5.01 -1.03 -12.39
C GLY A 207 4.39 -2.29 -12.99
N GLN A 208 3.94 -3.24 -12.15
CA GLN A 208 3.23 -4.48 -12.48
C GLN A 208 4.03 -5.48 -13.36
N ILE A 209 4.73 -4.99 -14.38
CA ILE A 209 5.64 -5.78 -15.23
C ILE A 209 7.04 -5.21 -15.09
N ARG A 210 7.95 -6.02 -14.56
CA ARG A 210 9.34 -5.68 -14.31
C ARG A 210 10.27 -6.66 -15.03
N LEU A 211 11.26 -6.15 -15.70
CA LEU A 211 12.30 -6.98 -16.32
C LEU A 211 13.49 -7.10 -15.36
N PRO A 212 14.10 -8.29 -15.25
CA PRO A 212 15.33 -8.44 -14.49
C PRO A 212 16.35 -7.38 -14.95
N PHE A 213 17.05 -6.77 -14.01
CA PHE A 213 18.07 -5.73 -14.20
C PHE A 213 17.57 -4.37 -14.72
N PHE A 214 16.44 -4.32 -15.44
CA PHE A 214 15.89 -3.08 -16.03
C PHE A 214 14.78 -2.44 -15.19
N GLY A 215 14.18 -3.21 -14.26
CA GLY A 215 13.09 -2.73 -13.41
C GLY A 215 11.75 -2.60 -14.15
N ALA A 216 10.89 -1.69 -13.68
CA ALA A 216 9.55 -1.51 -14.21
C ALA A 216 9.53 -0.96 -15.64
N VAL A 217 8.75 -1.61 -16.51
CA VAL A 217 8.65 -1.24 -17.94
C VAL A 217 7.91 0.09 -18.15
N ARG A 218 6.90 0.39 -17.32
CA ARG A 218 5.98 1.54 -17.52
C ARG A 218 5.85 2.40 -16.26
N LEU A 219 6.91 3.12 -15.90
CA LEU A 219 6.86 4.17 -14.87
C LEU A 219 7.57 5.41 -15.36
N ASN A 220 7.11 6.60 -14.92
CA ASN A 220 7.83 7.86 -15.14
C ASN A 220 9.10 7.93 -14.26
N ALA A 221 9.92 8.95 -14.46
CA ALA A 221 11.21 9.07 -13.77
C ALA A 221 11.10 9.05 -12.24
N PHE A 222 10.07 9.72 -11.66
CA PHE A 222 9.84 9.71 -10.22
C PHE A 222 9.50 8.31 -9.72
N TYR A 223 8.49 7.65 -10.31
CA TYR A 223 8.05 6.33 -9.89
C TYR A 223 9.04 5.22 -10.25
N ARG A 224 10.00 5.45 -11.17
CA ARG A 224 11.11 4.51 -11.36
C ARG A 224 12.06 4.48 -10.17
N LYS A 225 12.21 5.62 -9.49
CA LYS A 225 13.04 5.74 -8.29
C LYS A 225 12.30 5.23 -7.04
N TYR A 226 10.99 5.44 -6.99
CA TYR A 226 10.10 5.12 -5.86
C TYR A 226 8.97 4.22 -6.35
N ASP A 227 9.31 3.01 -6.77
CA ASP A 227 8.36 2.09 -7.42
C ASP A 227 7.66 1.14 -6.45
N CYS A 228 8.39 0.47 -5.56
CA CYS A 228 7.85 -0.42 -4.53
C CYS A 228 8.93 -0.81 -3.52
N GLY A 229 8.48 -1.21 -2.32
CA GLY A 229 9.35 -1.63 -1.24
C GLY A 229 9.62 -0.54 -0.22
N TRP A 230 10.62 -0.76 0.62
CA TRP A 230 10.99 0.16 1.67
C TRP A 230 11.98 1.21 1.19
N PHE A 231 11.70 2.48 1.49
CA PHE A 231 12.56 3.63 1.18
C PHE A 231 12.83 4.42 2.44
N ARG A 232 14.02 5.07 2.47
CA ARG A 232 14.31 6.18 3.37
C ARG A 232 14.35 7.45 2.55
N TRP A 233 13.55 8.42 2.93
CA TRP A 233 13.55 9.70 2.22
C TRP A 233 14.73 10.54 2.68
N TYR A 234 15.66 10.83 1.80
CA TYR A 234 16.85 11.63 2.10
C TYR A 234 16.67 13.08 1.62
N GLN A 235 16.80 14.02 2.56
CA GLN A 235 16.96 15.43 2.23
C GLN A 235 18.41 15.83 2.56
N PRO A 236 19.24 16.21 1.57
CA PRO A 236 20.68 16.49 1.75
C PRO A 236 21.00 17.62 2.73
N GLN A 237 20.01 18.48 3.04
CA GLN A 237 20.19 19.71 3.79
C GLN A 237 19.73 19.65 5.26
N SER A 238 19.26 18.52 5.72
CA SER A 238 18.75 18.39 7.09
C SER A 238 19.41 17.23 7.80
N ALA A 239 19.98 17.54 8.98
CA ALA A 239 20.48 16.54 9.93
C ALA A 239 19.35 15.74 10.62
N VAL A 240 18.10 15.86 10.13
CA VAL A 240 16.92 15.28 10.72
C VAL A 240 16.71 13.87 10.19
N LYS A 241 16.31 12.95 11.06
CA LYS A 241 15.90 11.57 10.74
C LYS A 241 14.88 11.55 9.61
N LEU A 242 15.05 10.56 8.76
CA LEU A 242 14.26 10.45 7.57
C LEU A 242 13.10 9.50 7.82
N PRO A 243 11.88 9.84 7.39
CA PRO A 243 10.76 8.92 7.46
C PRO A 243 11.07 7.66 6.66
N GLN A 244 10.65 6.52 7.19
CA GLN A 244 10.61 5.30 6.44
C GLN A 244 9.32 5.30 5.62
N MET A 245 9.41 4.89 4.37
CA MET A 245 8.26 4.82 3.48
C MET A 245 8.16 3.43 2.88
N LEU A 246 7.01 2.79 3.05
CA LEU A 246 6.64 1.59 2.32
C LEU A 246 5.75 1.97 1.14
N ILE A 247 6.15 1.55 -0.05
CA ILE A 247 5.30 1.60 -1.24
C ILE A 247 4.94 0.18 -1.61
N SER A 248 3.66 -0.18 -1.47
CA SER A 248 3.15 -1.50 -1.80
C SER A 248 3.06 -1.71 -3.32
N ARG A 249 3.34 -2.94 -3.77
CA ARG A 249 3.02 -3.38 -5.14
C ARG A 249 1.53 -3.55 -5.36
N GLY A 250 0.72 -3.44 -4.29
CA GLY A 250 -0.71 -3.61 -4.32
C GLY A 250 -1.18 -5.05 -4.48
N PHE A 251 -2.39 -5.29 -4.01
CA PHE A 251 -3.02 -6.61 -4.04
C PHE A 251 -3.73 -6.88 -5.38
N GLY A 252 -4.40 -5.90 -5.97
CA GLY A 252 -5.10 -5.99 -7.23
C GLY A 252 -4.21 -5.83 -8.46
N ASN A 253 -4.82 -5.59 -9.60
CA ASN A 253 -4.12 -5.43 -10.87
C ASN A 253 -4.70 -4.25 -11.63
N ARG A 254 -3.84 -3.46 -12.23
CA ARG A 254 -4.23 -2.38 -13.14
C ARG A 254 -4.47 -2.95 -14.54
N ARG A 255 -5.63 -2.69 -15.12
CA ARG A 255 -6.06 -3.07 -16.49
C ARG A 255 -6.10 -4.58 -16.74
N VAL A 256 -4.94 -5.28 -16.72
CA VAL A 256 -4.83 -6.70 -17.01
C VAL A 256 -4.28 -7.47 -15.81
N ALA A 257 -4.80 -8.66 -15.58
CA ALA A 257 -4.38 -9.52 -14.46
C ALA A 257 -3.10 -10.30 -14.81
N LEU A 258 -2.02 -9.57 -15.10
CA LEU A 258 -0.70 -10.12 -15.42
C LEU A 258 0.37 -9.32 -14.66
N ARG A 259 1.25 -10.02 -13.95
CA ARG A 259 2.40 -9.44 -13.23
C ARG A 259 3.67 -10.23 -13.57
N LEU A 260 4.80 -9.57 -13.68
CA LEU A 260 6.09 -10.21 -13.93
C LEU A 260 7.16 -9.63 -13.00
N CYS A 261 7.82 -10.48 -12.24
CA CYS A 261 8.80 -10.10 -11.21
C CYS A 261 8.26 -9.01 -10.27
N CYS A 262 6.95 -9.03 -10.05
CA CYS A 262 6.21 -8.03 -9.26
C CYS A 262 4.94 -8.66 -8.68
N PRO A 263 5.07 -9.69 -7.81
CA PRO A 263 3.92 -10.40 -7.28
C PRO A 263 2.97 -9.48 -6.52
N ALA A 264 1.68 -9.79 -6.56
CA ALA A 264 0.68 -9.12 -5.73
C ALA A 264 0.97 -9.39 -4.26
N GLU A 265 0.81 -8.37 -3.41
CA GLU A 265 1.22 -8.45 -2.00
C GLU A 265 0.29 -7.69 -1.05
N MET A 266 0.35 -8.09 0.20
CA MET A 266 -0.13 -7.44 1.40
C MET A 266 1.02 -7.41 2.41
N HIS A 267 0.92 -6.64 3.49
CA HIS A 267 2.02 -6.49 4.44
C HIS A 267 1.51 -6.64 5.88
N LEU A 268 2.23 -7.40 6.70
CA LEU A 268 2.13 -7.34 8.15
C LEU A 268 3.38 -6.65 8.69
N ILE A 269 3.21 -5.44 9.21
CA ILE A 269 4.28 -4.57 9.67
C ILE A 269 4.24 -4.52 11.18
N ARG A 270 5.33 -4.91 11.84
CA ARG A 270 5.50 -4.75 13.28
C ARG A 270 6.25 -3.48 13.59
N LEU A 271 5.66 -2.62 14.40
CA LEU A 271 6.29 -1.41 14.89
C LEU A 271 7.27 -1.76 15.99
N LYS A 272 8.46 -1.15 15.99
CA LYS A 272 9.49 -1.35 17.00
C LYS A 272 10.06 -0.02 17.44
N LYS A 273 10.17 0.17 18.74
CA LYS A 273 10.85 1.33 19.31
C LYS A 273 12.36 1.19 19.13
N GLY A 274 13.00 2.20 18.56
CA GLY A 274 14.46 2.22 18.42
C GLY A 274 14.96 2.99 17.21
N THR A 275 16.30 3.05 17.12
CA THR A 275 16.99 3.69 15.99
C THR A 275 17.19 2.72 14.84
N ALA A 276 17.01 3.19 13.62
CA ALA A 276 17.14 2.38 12.41
C ALA A 276 18.59 1.92 12.10
N ASP A 277 19.57 2.30 12.91
CA ASP A 277 20.99 1.94 12.72
C ASP A 277 21.34 0.49 13.06
N LYS A 278 20.38 -0.28 13.58
CA LYS A 278 20.56 -1.70 13.94
C LYS A 278 20.16 -2.71 12.86
N LEU A 279 19.67 -2.25 11.71
CA LEU A 279 19.40 -3.13 10.57
C LEU A 279 20.63 -3.11 9.65
N LYS A 280 21.54 -4.06 9.90
CA LYS A 280 22.57 -4.48 8.94
C LYS A 280 22.02 -5.52 7.99
#